data_2f0845a5d76b61477aaff8ee0adca5a8
#
_entry.id   2f0845a5d76b61477aaff8ee0adca5a8
#
_cell.length_a   1.000
_cell.length_b   1.000
_cell.length_c   1.000
_cell.angle_alpha   90.00
_cell.angle_beta   90.00
_cell.angle_gamma   90.00
#
_symmetry.space_group_name_H-M   'P 1'
#
loop_
_entity.id
_entity.type
_entity.pdbx_description
1 polymer ?
#
loop_
_entity_poly.entity_id
_entity_poly.type
_entity_poly.pdbx_seq_one_letter_code
_entity_poly.pdbx_strand_id
1 'polypeptide(L)'
;MEGMRALLAAIRCPKGDVDGNLAAHRGLLAQAAAEGRDLVLFPEMSLTGSVDPATDPERLIPLDHPAVTALAKATGGTGAAACFGVAERSAGGGPHITQVFAAAGRVAGVQRKRHLGEGEEAFTAATEPAVFEHAGARFGVAICAEAGFDGPFDAAAAGGARLVLFPAAPGLYGPRRTGEASWRSGFDWWEGSSLGDARRHARRLGLWIALAGQAGATADEDFPGFAALVGPDGAVTARLPDWRAGTLAADIPVD
;
A
#
# COMPACT_ATOMS: atom_id res chain seq x y z
N MET A 1 -23.00 -11.86 -7.34
CA MET A 1 -22.13 -10.68 -7.51
C MET A 1 -20.71 -11.15 -7.27
N GLU A 2 -19.92 -11.18 -8.32
CA GLU A 2 -18.50 -11.50 -8.21
C GLU A 2 -17.78 -10.20 -7.90
N GLY A 3 -17.26 -10.05 -6.69
CA GLY A 3 -16.44 -8.93 -6.26
C GLY A 3 -14.96 -9.29 -6.24
N MET A 4 -14.06 -8.31 -6.07
CA MET A 4 -12.64 -8.55 -5.91
C MET A 4 -12.36 -9.11 -4.50
N ARG A 5 -11.65 -10.21 -4.40
CA ARG A 5 -11.19 -10.81 -3.15
C ARG A 5 -9.75 -10.39 -2.89
N ALA A 6 -9.54 -9.51 -1.93
CA ALA A 6 -8.22 -8.99 -1.60
C ALA A 6 -7.66 -9.58 -0.31
N LEU A 7 -6.33 -9.63 -0.21
CA LEU A 7 -5.59 -9.84 1.01
C LEU A 7 -4.85 -8.52 1.32
N LEU A 8 -5.23 -7.86 2.41
CA LEU A 8 -4.62 -6.60 2.84
C LEU A 8 -3.53 -6.92 3.86
N ALA A 9 -2.29 -6.56 3.56
CA ALA A 9 -1.12 -6.95 4.33
C ALA A 9 -0.64 -5.81 5.23
N ALA A 10 -0.73 -5.99 6.56
CA ALA A 10 -0.03 -5.15 7.52
C ALA A 10 1.26 -5.86 7.89
N ILE A 11 2.38 -5.49 7.28
CA ILE A 11 3.64 -6.23 7.42
C ILE A 11 4.82 -5.34 7.75
N ARG A 12 5.85 -5.97 8.32
CA ARG A 12 7.15 -5.33 8.55
C ARG A 12 7.92 -5.30 7.23
N CYS A 13 8.48 -4.12 6.92
CA CYS A 13 9.27 -3.91 5.70
C CYS A 13 10.63 -3.29 6.08
N PRO A 14 11.64 -4.09 6.49
CA PRO A 14 12.96 -3.58 6.86
C PRO A 14 13.60 -2.76 5.74
N LYS A 15 14.11 -1.57 6.10
CA LYS A 15 14.72 -0.62 5.18
C LYS A 15 15.95 -1.23 4.50
N GLY A 16 15.94 -1.26 3.15
CA GLY A 16 17.04 -1.77 2.33
C GLY A 16 17.18 -3.29 2.28
N ASP A 17 16.38 -4.05 3.02
CA ASP A 17 16.38 -5.53 2.96
C ASP A 17 15.46 -6.03 1.83
N VAL A 18 15.82 -5.70 0.60
CA VAL A 18 15.01 -6.03 -0.59
C VAL A 18 14.78 -7.54 -0.72
N ASP A 19 15.76 -8.37 -0.41
CA ASP A 19 15.65 -9.83 -0.54
C ASP A 19 14.73 -10.42 0.53
N GLY A 20 14.85 -9.98 1.78
CA GLY A 20 13.95 -10.40 2.87
C GLY A 20 12.51 -9.92 2.62
N ASN A 21 12.34 -8.67 2.18
CA ASN A 21 11.04 -8.14 1.82
C ASN A 21 10.43 -8.91 0.62
N LEU A 22 11.21 -9.22 -0.42
CA LEU A 22 10.77 -10.04 -1.55
C LEU A 22 10.30 -11.42 -1.10
N ALA A 23 11.04 -12.07 -0.19
CA ALA A 23 10.65 -13.38 0.35
C ALA A 23 9.31 -13.30 1.09
N ALA A 24 9.11 -12.28 1.93
CA ALA A 24 7.84 -12.04 2.62
C ALA A 24 6.67 -11.79 1.65
N HIS A 25 6.88 -10.95 0.62
CA HIS A 25 5.88 -10.68 -0.42
C HIS A 25 5.47 -11.95 -1.18
N ARG A 26 6.43 -12.78 -1.57
CA ARG A 26 6.17 -14.05 -2.26
C ARG A 26 5.40 -15.03 -1.39
N GLY A 27 5.71 -15.07 -0.08
CA GLY A 27 4.96 -15.88 0.88
C GLY A 27 3.49 -15.48 0.96
N LEU A 28 3.21 -14.18 1.03
CA LEU A 28 1.84 -13.67 1.07
C LEU A 28 1.10 -13.83 -0.26
N LEU A 29 1.81 -13.72 -1.39
CA LEU A 29 1.23 -14.00 -2.70
C LEU A 29 0.83 -15.49 -2.83
N ALA A 30 1.65 -16.41 -2.30
CA ALA A 30 1.32 -17.83 -2.24
C ALA A 30 0.14 -18.11 -1.30
N GLN A 31 0.09 -17.43 -0.14
CA GLN A 31 -1.07 -17.50 0.76
C GLN A 31 -2.35 -17.02 0.06
N ALA A 32 -2.30 -15.88 -0.61
CA ALA A 32 -3.44 -15.34 -1.35
C ALA A 32 -3.96 -16.32 -2.40
N ALA A 33 -3.06 -16.94 -3.14
CA ALA A 33 -3.43 -17.98 -4.12
C ALA A 33 -4.11 -19.18 -3.46
N ALA A 34 -3.56 -19.67 -2.34
CA ALA A 34 -4.12 -20.79 -1.59
C ALA A 34 -5.52 -20.47 -1.02
N GLU A 35 -5.75 -19.21 -0.64
CA GLU A 35 -7.04 -18.71 -0.15
C GLU A 35 -7.99 -18.26 -1.26
N GLY A 36 -7.59 -18.40 -2.53
CA GLY A 36 -8.39 -17.95 -3.68
C GLY A 36 -8.60 -16.44 -3.73
N ARG A 37 -7.62 -15.63 -3.27
CA ARG A 37 -7.66 -14.18 -3.36
C ARG A 37 -7.16 -13.72 -4.72
N ASP A 38 -7.73 -12.62 -5.21
CA ASP A 38 -7.44 -12.07 -6.54
C ASP A 38 -6.29 -11.07 -6.50
N LEU A 39 -6.06 -10.40 -5.34
CA LEU A 39 -5.08 -9.34 -5.16
C LEU A 39 -4.48 -9.37 -3.75
N VAL A 40 -3.17 -9.11 -3.64
CA VAL A 40 -2.52 -8.71 -2.39
C VAL A 40 -2.19 -7.23 -2.44
N LEU A 41 -2.69 -6.46 -1.47
CA LEU A 41 -2.26 -5.08 -1.25
C LEU A 41 -1.18 -5.06 -0.18
N PHE A 42 0.00 -4.60 -0.57
CA PHE A 42 1.15 -4.37 0.31
C PHE A 42 1.27 -2.89 0.68
N PRO A 43 1.95 -2.55 1.79
CA PRO A 43 2.19 -1.18 2.20
C PRO A 43 2.96 -0.33 1.18
N GLU A 44 2.95 0.97 1.39
CA GLU A 44 3.85 1.92 0.73
C GLU A 44 5.31 1.51 0.96
N MET A 45 6.15 1.66 -0.09
CA MET A 45 7.58 1.29 -0.10
C MET A 45 7.88 -0.12 0.45
N SER A 46 6.93 -1.05 0.38
CA SER A 46 6.99 -2.34 1.07
C SER A 46 8.16 -3.24 0.62
N LEU A 47 8.63 -3.11 -0.64
CA LEU A 47 9.73 -3.91 -1.14
C LEU A 47 11.10 -3.34 -0.75
N THR A 48 11.24 -2.03 -0.64
CA THR A 48 12.48 -1.33 -0.27
C THR A 48 12.60 -1.00 1.21
N GLY A 49 11.46 -0.97 1.93
CA GLY A 49 11.32 -0.28 3.19
C GLY A 49 11.24 1.24 2.99
N SER A 50 10.99 1.99 4.06
CA SER A 50 10.92 3.47 4.07
C SER A 50 12.31 4.08 3.87
N VAL A 51 12.83 4.03 2.64
CA VAL A 51 14.11 4.61 2.25
C VAL A 51 13.95 6.12 2.07
N ASP A 52 14.87 6.89 2.65
CA ASP A 52 15.00 8.33 2.41
C ASP A 52 16.10 8.57 1.36
N PRO A 53 15.78 9.17 0.18
CA PRO A 53 16.76 9.45 -0.86
C PRO A 53 17.89 10.39 -0.44
N ALA A 54 17.66 11.24 0.58
CA ALA A 54 18.67 12.17 1.08
C ALA A 54 19.77 11.48 1.89
N THR A 55 19.43 10.39 2.58
CA THR A 55 20.38 9.67 3.46
C THR A 55 20.85 8.34 2.89
N ASP A 56 20.00 7.65 2.13
CA ASP A 56 20.25 6.30 1.62
C ASP A 56 20.00 6.18 0.10
N PRO A 57 20.57 7.05 -0.77
CA PRO A 57 20.25 7.06 -2.20
C PRO A 57 20.63 5.75 -2.92
N GLU A 58 21.58 4.98 -2.40
CA GLU A 58 21.99 3.70 -2.96
C GLU A 58 20.95 2.60 -2.78
N ARG A 59 20.01 2.77 -1.84
CA ARG A 59 18.92 1.81 -1.57
C ARG A 59 17.68 2.01 -2.46
N LEU A 60 17.68 3.06 -3.26
CA LEU A 60 16.66 3.25 -4.29
C LEU A 60 16.83 2.21 -5.39
N ILE A 61 15.75 1.61 -5.83
CA ILE A 61 15.78 0.59 -6.89
C ILE A 61 15.01 1.06 -8.15
N PRO A 62 15.49 0.73 -9.35
CA PRO A 62 14.73 1.00 -10.57
C PRO A 62 13.58 0.01 -10.74
N LEU A 63 12.59 0.32 -11.57
CA LEU A 63 11.43 -0.56 -11.80
C LEU A 63 11.78 -1.87 -12.51
N ASP A 64 12.92 -1.94 -13.21
CA ASP A 64 13.48 -3.15 -13.82
C ASP A 64 14.38 -3.97 -12.88
N HIS A 65 14.47 -3.58 -11.61
CA HIS A 65 15.25 -4.31 -10.61
C HIS A 65 14.83 -5.79 -10.54
N PRO A 66 15.80 -6.73 -10.36
CA PRO A 66 15.48 -8.17 -10.32
C PRO A 66 14.39 -8.57 -9.32
N ALA A 67 14.31 -7.91 -8.14
CA ALA A 67 13.27 -8.17 -7.16
C ALA A 67 11.88 -7.76 -7.63
N VAL A 68 11.72 -6.61 -8.30
CA VAL A 68 10.45 -6.16 -8.90
C VAL A 68 10.02 -7.15 -9.97
N THR A 69 10.94 -7.53 -10.85
CA THR A 69 10.71 -8.52 -11.92
C THR A 69 10.34 -9.89 -11.34
N ALA A 70 11.02 -10.34 -10.28
CA ALA A 70 10.78 -11.63 -9.64
C ALA A 70 9.40 -11.69 -8.97
N LEU A 71 8.98 -10.60 -8.30
CA LEU A 71 7.65 -10.51 -7.69
C LEU A 71 6.57 -10.44 -8.78
N ALA A 72 6.77 -9.66 -9.84
CA ALA A 72 5.86 -9.59 -10.97
C ALA A 72 5.68 -10.97 -11.63
N LYS A 73 6.76 -11.71 -11.89
CA LYS A 73 6.71 -13.07 -12.45
C LYS A 73 5.93 -14.03 -11.55
N ALA A 74 6.04 -13.88 -10.22
CA ALA A 74 5.33 -14.75 -9.28
C ALA A 74 3.81 -14.66 -9.43
N THR A 75 3.26 -13.49 -9.83
CA THR A 75 1.80 -13.35 -10.06
C THR A 75 1.27 -14.23 -11.20
N GLY A 76 2.10 -14.59 -12.18
CA GLY A 76 1.70 -15.47 -13.27
C GLY A 76 1.48 -16.92 -12.86
N GLY A 77 2.20 -17.39 -11.83
CA GLY A 77 2.08 -18.75 -11.30
C GLY A 77 1.00 -18.91 -10.23
N THR A 78 0.62 -17.81 -9.57
CA THR A 78 -0.33 -17.84 -8.44
C THR A 78 -1.76 -17.48 -8.83
N GLY A 79 -1.95 -16.78 -9.94
CA GLY A 79 -3.25 -16.23 -10.35
C GLY A 79 -3.69 -15.00 -9.55
N ALA A 80 -3.00 -14.68 -8.45
CA ALA A 80 -3.23 -13.46 -7.67
C ALA A 80 -2.32 -12.32 -8.15
N ALA A 81 -2.87 -11.11 -8.25
CA ALA A 81 -2.11 -9.90 -8.50
C ALA A 81 -1.42 -9.39 -7.23
N ALA A 82 -0.43 -8.50 -7.38
CA ALA A 82 0.25 -7.81 -6.30
C ALA A 82 0.27 -6.31 -6.55
N CYS A 83 -0.11 -5.51 -5.54
CA CYS A 83 0.09 -4.07 -5.53
C CYS A 83 1.06 -3.74 -4.40
N PHE A 84 2.32 -3.37 -4.73
CA PHE A 84 3.42 -3.24 -3.78
C PHE A 84 4.26 -1.99 -4.02
N GLY A 85 4.87 -1.47 -2.94
CA GLY A 85 5.58 -0.20 -2.95
C GLY A 85 7.10 -0.34 -3.12
N VAL A 86 7.70 0.64 -3.81
CA VAL A 86 9.14 0.82 -3.93
C VAL A 86 9.53 2.29 -3.77
N ALA A 87 10.69 2.55 -3.17
CA ALA A 87 11.41 3.81 -3.32
C ALA A 87 12.15 3.73 -4.66
N GLU A 88 11.59 4.39 -5.68
CA GLU A 88 12.03 4.27 -7.07
C GLU A 88 13.20 5.18 -7.39
N ARG A 89 14.24 4.63 -8.03
CA ARG A 89 15.27 5.36 -8.74
C ARG A 89 14.84 5.51 -10.21
N SER A 90 14.36 6.68 -10.59
CA SER A 90 13.94 6.96 -11.96
C SER A 90 15.14 7.35 -12.86
N ALA A 91 15.13 6.91 -14.11
CA ALA A 91 16.21 7.19 -15.07
C ALA A 91 16.21 8.64 -15.62
N GLY A 92 15.11 9.36 -15.52
CA GLY A 92 14.97 10.68 -16.16
C GLY A 92 14.32 11.75 -15.28
N GLY A 93 14.18 11.49 -14.00
CA GLY A 93 13.61 12.40 -13.03
C GLY A 93 14.21 12.18 -11.65
N GLY A 94 13.67 12.83 -10.63
CA GLY A 94 14.03 12.56 -9.24
C GLY A 94 13.54 11.18 -8.78
N PRO A 95 13.91 10.77 -7.54
CA PRO A 95 13.36 9.58 -6.93
C PRO A 95 11.86 9.72 -6.71
N HIS A 96 11.11 8.61 -6.78
CA HIS A 96 9.66 8.60 -6.55
C HIS A 96 9.28 7.55 -5.51
N ILE A 97 8.21 7.82 -4.77
CA ILE A 97 7.47 6.80 -4.04
C ILE A 97 6.48 6.18 -5.02
N THR A 98 6.65 4.90 -5.33
CA THR A 98 5.93 4.24 -6.42
C THR A 98 5.22 2.99 -5.93
N GLN A 99 3.94 2.89 -6.22
CA GLN A 99 3.17 1.67 -6.05
C GLN A 99 3.09 0.94 -7.39
N VAL A 100 3.60 -0.28 -7.43
CA VAL A 100 3.65 -1.14 -8.62
C VAL A 100 2.46 -2.08 -8.60
N PHE A 101 1.69 -2.11 -9.67
CA PHE A 101 0.67 -3.13 -9.90
C PHE A 101 1.21 -4.20 -10.84
N ALA A 102 1.27 -5.44 -10.36
CA ALA A 102 1.73 -6.60 -11.13
C ALA A 102 0.64 -7.66 -11.20
N ALA A 103 0.40 -8.18 -12.38
CA ALA A 103 -0.58 -9.22 -12.67
C ALA A 103 -0.15 -10.07 -13.86
N ALA A 104 -0.60 -11.31 -13.92
CA ALA A 104 -0.34 -12.22 -15.04
C ALA A 104 1.15 -12.32 -15.44
N GLY A 105 2.04 -12.34 -14.45
CA GLY A 105 3.48 -12.52 -14.65
C GLY A 105 4.28 -11.29 -15.06
N ARG A 106 3.68 -10.10 -15.05
CA ARG A 106 4.33 -8.85 -15.50
C ARG A 106 3.89 -7.64 -14.67
N VAL A 107 4.69 -6.59 -14.71
CA VAL A 107 4.25 -5.26 -14.25
C VAL A 107 3.17 -4.78 -15.23
N ALA A 108 1.96 -4.56 -14.72
CA ALA A 108 0.82 -4.09 -15.48
C ALA A 108 0.72 -2.55 -15.49
N GLY A 109 1.28 -1.90 -14.47
CA GLY A 109 1.37 -0.46 -14.40
C GLY A 109 1.91 0.02 -13.06
N VAL A 110 2.02 1.34 -12.90
CA VAL A 110 2.52 1.97 -11.67
C VAL A 110 1.70 3.22 -11.35
N GLN A 111 1.58 3.51 -10.04
CA GLN A 111 1.16 4.81 -9.53
C GLN A 111 2.31 5.40 -8.74
N ARG A 112 2.83 6.54 -9.18
CA ARG A 112 3.77 7.34 -8.41
C ARG A 112 3.01 8.33 -7.53
N LYS A 113 3.50 8.57 -6.31
CA LYS A 113 2.90 9.50 -5.35
C LYS A 113 2.88 10.92 -5.90
N ARG A 114 1.73 11.58 -5.85
CA ARG A 114 1.51 12.93 -6.40
C ARG A 114 1.51 14.02 -5.32
N HIS A 115 1.22 13.64 -4.08
CA HIS A 115 1.26 14.54 -2.93
C HIS A 115 2.18 13.95 -1.87
N LEU A 116 3.34 14.59 -1.70
CA LEU A 116 4.33 14.18 -0.72
C LEU A 116 3.90 14.59 0.69
N GLY A 117 4.21 13.74 1.66
CA GLY A 117 4.04 14.02 3.09
C GLY A 117 5.24 14.73 3.68
N GLU A 118 5.15 15.06 4.95
CA GLU A 118 6.27 15.58 5.75
C GLU A 118 7.39 14.52 5.80
N GLY A 119 8.64 14.94 5.59
CA GLY A 119 9.81 14.07 5.55
C GLY A 119 10.03 13.38 4.20
N GLU A 120 9.24 13.70 3.17
CA GLU A 120 9.37 13.13 1.83
C GLU A 120 9.93 14.13 0.80
N GLU A 121 10.47 15.26 1.24
CA GLU A 121 10.91 16.38 0.38
C GLU A 121 12.05 15.99 -0.57
N ALA A 122 12.78 14.91 -0.27
CA ALA A 122 13.81 14.36 -1.14
C ALA A 122 13.26 13.56 -2.34
N PHE A 123 11.97 13.20 -2.31
CA PHE A 123 11.29 12.59 -3.45
C PHE A 123 10.73 13.64 -4.41
N THR A 124 10.40 13.19 -5.61
CA THR A 124 9.74 13.99 -6.65
C THR A 124 8.29 13.57 -6.77
N ALA A 125 7.36 14.52 -6.60
CA ALA A 125 5.95 14.30 -6.82
C ALA A 125 5.67 14.04 -8.32
N ALA A 126 4.77 13.09 -8.60
CA ALA A 126 4.27 12.86 -9.95
C ALA A 126 3.02 13.72 -10.25
N THR A 127 2.60 13.74 -11.50
CA THR A 127 1.40 14.48 -11.93
C THR A 127 0.27 13.56 -12.41
N GLU A 128 0.64 12.41 -13.00
CA GLU A 128 -0.31 11.55 -13.70
C GLU A 128 -0.98 10.54 -12.76
N PRO A 129 -2.34 10.54 -12.70
CA PRO A 129 -3.07 9.49 -12.02
C PRO A 129 -3.14 8.23 -12.86
N ALA A 130 -3.13 7.06 -12.20
CA ALA A 130 -3.36 5.78 -12.85
C ALA A 130 -4.64 5.11 -12.33
N VAL A 131 -5.37 4.46 -13.23
CA VAL A 131 -6.50 3.59 -12.92
C VAL A 131 -6.20 2.23 -13.54
N PHE A 132 -6.46 1.18 -12.78
CA PHE A 132 -6.16 -0.20 -13.14
C PHE A 132 -7.45 -1.02 -13.20
N GLU A 133 -7.38 -2.15 -13.90
CA GLU A 133 -8.45 -3.14 -13.93
C GLU A 133 -7.90 -4.54 -13.57
N HIS A 134 -8.59 -5.24 -12.68
CA HIS A 134 -8.27 -6.62 -12.32
C HIS A 134 -9.47 -7.31 -11.70
N ALA A 135 -9.69 -8.59 -12.01
CA ALA A 135 -10.78 -9.41 -11.46
C ALA A 135 -12.14 -8.71 -11.48
N GLY A 136 -12.47 -8.02 -12.58
CA GLY A 136 -13.73 -7.29 -12.74
C GLY A 136 -13.82 -5.96 -11.99
N ALA A 137 -12.81 -5.59 -11.20
CA ALA A 137 -12.76 -4.33 -10.47
C ALA A 137 -11.91 -3.29 -11.21
N ARG A 138 -12.40 -2.04 -11.26
CA ARG A 138 -11.61 -0.87 -11.65
C ARG A 138 -11.20 -0.11 -10.40
N PHE A 139 -9.90 0.16 -10.22
CA PHE A 139 -9.39 0.77 -9.00
C PHE A 139 -8.28 1.80 -9.26
N GLY A 140 -8.22 2.80 -8.37
CA GLY A 140 -7.10 3.74 -8.25
C GLY A 140 -6.22 3.41 -7.06
N VAL A 141 -5.13 4.18 -6.89
CA VAL A 141 -4.24 4.08 -5.74
C VAL A 141 -4.02 5.48 -5.16
N ALA A 142 -4.19 5.61 -3.83
CA ALA A 142 -3.85 6.80 -3.06
C ALA A 142 -2.83 6.40 -1.99
N ILE A 143 -1.61 6.97 -2.06
CA ILE A 143 -0.47 6.50 -1.28
C ILE A 143 -0.33 7.34 0.00
N CYS A 144 -0.52 6.75 1.16
CA CYS A 144 -0.25 7.29 2.50
C CYS A 144 -0.75 8.73 2.71
N ALA A 145 0.12 9.73 2.73
CA ALA A 145 -0.23 11.15 2.92
C ALA A 145 -1.25 11.69 1.90
N GLU A 146 -1.38 11.04 0.74
CA GLU A 146 -2.40 11.39 -0.26
C GLU A 146 -3.82 11.24 0.27
N ALA A 147 -4.05 10.48 1.33
CA ALA A 147 -5.37 10.36 1.96
C ALA A 147 -5.90 11.70 2.52
N GLY A 148 -5.02 12.65 2.85
CA GLY A 148 -5.39 13.99 3.27
C GLY A 148 -5.90 14.90 2.13
N PHE A 149 -5.75 14.49 0.87
CA PHE A 149 -6.06 15.30 -0.31
C PHE A 149 -7.23 14.71 -1.10
N ASP A 150 -8.11 15.57 -1.64
CA ASP A 150 -9.25 15.13 -2.47
C ASP A 150 -8.81 14.63 -3.85
N GLY A 151 -7.80 15.29 -4.45
CA GLY A 151 -7.36 15.06 -5.82
C GLY A 151 -7.07 13.60 -6.22
N PRO A 152 -6.35 12.80 -5.42
CA PRO A 152 -6.11 11.39 -5.71
C PRO A 152 -7.38 10.55 -5.85
N PHE A 153 -8.35 10.77 -4.97
CA PHE A 153 -9.63 10.06 -4.97
C PHE A 153 -10.56 10.55 -6.08
N ASP A 154 -10.59 11.87 -6.33
CA ASP A 154 -11.36 12.46 -7.44
C ASP A 154 -10.88 11.94 -8.78
N ALA A 155 -9.57 11.85 -8.99
CA ALA A 155 -9.00 11.32 -10.22
C ALA A 155 -9.35 9.83 -10.42
N ALA A 156 -9.29 9.02 -9.35
CA ALA A 156 -9.71 7.63 -9.40
C ALA A 156 -11.18 7.49 -9.77
N ALA A 157 -12.08 8.25 -9.12
CA ALA A 157 -13.52 8.26 -9.40
C ALA A 157 -13.81 8.74 -10.82
N ALA A 158 -13.16 9.81 -11.28
CA ALA A 158 -13.28 10.31 -12.65
C ALA A 158 -12.81 9.30 -13.71
N GLY A 159 -11.82 8.47 -13.38
CA GLY A 159 -11.36 7.33 -14.18
C GLY A 159 -12.30 6.13 -14.12
N GLY A 160 -13.43 6.22 -13.43
CA GLY A 160 -14.43 5.15 -13.29
C GLY A 160 -14.08 4.09 -12.24
N ALA A 161 -13.12 4.35 -11.36
CA ALA A 161 -12.81 3.44 -10.26
C ALA A 161 -13.98 3.37 -9.27
N ARG A 162 -14.22 2.18 -8.71
CA ARG A 162 -15.14 1.93 -7.61
C ARG A 162 -14.39 1.56 -6.32
N LEU A 163 -13.11 1.34 -6.43
CA LEU A 163 -12.21 0.98 -5.33
C LEU A 163 -10.98 1.88 -5.37
N VAL A 164 -10.50 2.30 -4.21
CA VAL A 164 -9.17 2.89 -4.03
C VAL A 164 -8.36 2.02 -3.09
N LEU A 165 -7.19 1.60 -3.55
CA LEU A 165 -6.18 0.97 -2.72
C LEU A 165 -5.40 2.06 -1.98
N PHE A 166 -5.28 1.92 -0.66
CA PHE A 166 -4.63 2.89 0.22
C PHE A 166 -3.43 2.24 0.94
N PRO A 167 -2.29 2.06 0.23
CA PRO A 167 -1.05 1.62 0.86
C PRO A 167 -0.44 2.74 1.70
N ALA A 168 0.09 2.41 2.90
CA ALA A 168 0.66 3.41 3.79
C ALA A 168 1.89 2.89 4.56
N ALA A 169 2.79 3.81 4.89
CA ALA A 169 3.91 3.57 5.78
C ALA A 169 4.13 4.78 6.71
N PRO A 170 3.14 5.14 7.54
CA PRO A 170 3.26 6.29 8.43
C PRO A 170 4.23 5.95 9.56
N GLY A 171 5.37 6.61 9.61
CA GLY A 171 6.31 6.50 10.73
C GLY A 171 5.68 7.03 12.03
N LEU A 172 5.93 6.35 13.13
CA LEU A 172 5.55 6.82 14.47
C LEU A 172 6.67 7.72 15.00
N TYR A 173 6.51 9.01 14.82
CA TYR A 173 7.49 10.00 15.26
C TYR A 173 7.73 9.98 16.78
N GLY A 174 8.90 10.50 17.20
CA GLY A 174 9.29 10.63 18.60
C GLY A 174 10.03 9.40 19.13
N PRO A 175 9.98 9.14 20.47
CA PRO A 175 10.70 8.01 21.07
C PRO A 175 10.23 6.66 20.51
N ARG A 176 11.19 5.73 20.38
CA ARG A 176 10.90 4.35 19.96
C ARG A 176 9.86 3.71 20.87
N ARG A 177 8.97 2.94 20.27
CA ARG A 177 7.86 2.31 20.99
C ARG A 177 8.38 1.14 21.86
N THR A 178 8.09 1.24 23.15
CA THR A 178 8.47 0.21 24.14
C THR A 178 7.23 -0.13 24.96
N GLY A 179 6.91 -1.41 25.02
CA GLY A 179 5.73 -1.89 25.74
C GLY A 179 4.38 -1.60 25.04
N GLU A 180 3.38 -2.34 25.49
CA GLU A 180 2.08 -2.44 24.85
C GLU A 180 1.32 -1.09 24.77
N ALA A 181 1.33 -0.30 25.85
CA ALA A 181 0.62 0.98 25.91
C ALA A 181 1.16 1.98 24.87
N SER A 182 2.48 2.02 24.65
CA SER A 182 3.13 2.89 23.68
C SER A 182 2.77 2.51 22.23
N TRP A 183 2.74 1.20 21.92
CA TRP A 183 2.29 0.70 20.63
C TRP A 183 0.80 0.97 20.41
N ARG A 184 -0.04 0.74 21.43
CA ARG A 184 -1.47 1.01 21.36
C ARG A 184 -1.75 2.48 21.04
N SER A 185 -1.07 3.40 21.71
CA SER A 185 -1.23 4.84 21.44
C SER A 185 -0.87 5.22 20.00
N GLY A 186 0.21 4.65 19.44
CA GLY A 186 0.57 4.87 18.04
C GLY A 186 -0.46 4.30 17.07
N PHE A 187 -0.96 3.11 17.36
CA PHE A 187 -2.02 2.48 16.57
C PHE A 187 -3.32 3.29 16.60
N ASP A 188 -3.78 3.70 17.78
CA ASP A 188 -5.04 4.44 17.93
C ASP A 188 -4.98 5.79 17.19
N TRP A 189 -3.82 6.46 17.21
CA TRP A 189 -3.60 7.67 16.42
C TRP A 189 -3.76 7.40 14.92
N TRP A 190 -3.06 6.37 14.41
CA TRP A 190 -3.10 6.07 12.98
C TRP A 190 -4.46 5.53 12.53
N GLU A 191 -5.06 4.65 13.31
CA GLU A 191 -6.42 4.15 13.04
C GLU A 191 -7.40 5.31 12.92
N GLY A 192 -7.38 6.25 13.89
CA GLY A 192 -8.26 7.42 13.88
C GLY A 192 -8.06 8.31 12.67
N SER A 193 -6.81 8.62 12.32
CA SER A 193 -6.45 9.46 11.17
C SER A 193 -6.83 8.79 9.85
N SER A 194 -6.32 7.58 9.61
CA SER A 194 -6.53 6.87 8.34
C SER A 194 -7.99 6.52 8.07
N LEU A 195 -8.74 6.09 9.10
CA LEU A 195 -10.17 5.84 8.96
C LEU A 195 -10.98 7.12 8.80
N GLY A 196 -10.56 8.23 9.42
CA GLY A 196 -11.17 9.55 9.22
C GLY A 196 -11.17 9.93 7.75
N ASP A 197 -9.99 9.89 7.12
CA ASP A 197 -9.81 10.20 5.70
C ASP A 197 -10.52 9.19 4.80
N ALA A 198 -10.34 7.90 5.04
CA ALA A 198 -10.98 6.85 4.24
C ALA A 198 -12.52 6.98 4.25
N ARG A 199 -13.12 7.18 5.42
CA ARG A 199 -14.57 7.37 5.55
C ARG A 199 -15.07 8.62 4.85
N ARG A 200 -14.31 9.72 4.92
CA ARG A 200 -14.62 10.97 4.25
C ARG A 200 -14.69 10.78 2.72
N HIS A 201 -13.66 10.17 2.12
CA HIS A 201 -13.61 9.93 0.68
C HIS A 201 -14.61 8.88 0.23
N ALA A 202 -14.79 7.79 0.99
CA ALA A 202 -15.77 6.75 0.71
C ALA A 202 -17.18 7.33 0.56
N ARG A 203 -17.62 8.13 1.55
CA ARG A 203 -18.94 8.78 1.53
C ARG A 203 -19.08 9.81 0.42
N ARG A 204 -18.04 10.62 0.19
CA ARG A 204 -18.06 11.71 -0.79
C ARG A 204 -18.18 11.20 -2.21
N LEU A 205 -17.57 10.06 -2.51
CA LEU A 205 -17.45 9.56 -3.89
C LEU A 205 -18.13 8.21 -4.13
N GLY A 206 -18.70 7.59 -3.09
CA GLY A 206 -19.32 6.27 -3.21
C GLY A 206 -18.30 5.16 -3.52
N LEU A 207 -17.07 5.26 -2.96
CA LEU A 207 -15.96 4.35 -3.23
C LEU A 207 -15.75 3.34 -2.09
N TRP A 208 -15.35 2.13 -2.44
CA TRP A 208 -14.66 1.24 -1.51
C TRP A 208 -13.24 1.74 -1.29
N ILE A 209 -12.72 1.64 -0.06
CA ILE A 209 -11.32 1.95 0.25
C ILE A 209 -10.71 0.78 1.01
N ALA A 210 -9.66 0.19 0.44
CA ALA A 210 -8.91 -0.91 1.03
C ALA A 210 -7.54 -0.41 1.49
N LEU A 211 -7.28 -0.46 2.81
CA LEU A 211 -6.07 0.06 3.43
C LEU A 211 -5.14 -1.07 3.86
N ALA A 212 -3.83 -0.90 3.61
CA ALA A 212 -2.76 -1.76 4.14
C ALA A 212 -1.57 -0.91 4.57
N GLY A 213 -1.15 -1.04 5.84
CA GLY A 213 -0.11 -0.23 6.44
C GLY A 213 1.12 -1.02 6.89
N GLN A 214 2.30 -0.40 6.87
CA GLN A 214 3.51 -0.99 7.41
C GLN A 214 3.37 -1.19 8.93
N ALA A 215 3.90 -2.32 9.45
CA ALA A 215 3.75 -2.72 10.85
C ALA A 215 5.08 -2.99 11.52
N GLY A 216 5.14 -2.70 12.82
CA GLY A 216 6.24 -3.10 13.69
C GLY A 216 7.48 -2.22 13.61
N ALA A 217 8.51 -2.61 14.36
CA ALA A 217 9.77 -1.88 14.44
C ALA A 217 10.74 -2.29 13.33
N THR A 218 11.37 -1.32 12.69
CA THR A 218 12.57 -1.48 11.87
C THR A 218 13.80 -1.03 12.67
N ALA A 219 14.98 -0.94 12.04
CA ALA A 219 16.19 -0.51 12.73
C ALA A 219 16.07 0.93 13.27
N ASP A 220 15.41 1.80 12.54
CA ASP A 220 15.35 3.25 12.73
C ASP A 220 13.94 3.81 12.97
N GLU A 221 12.89 3.07 12.60
CA GLU A 221 11.50 3.54 12.68
C GLU A 221 10.56 2.51 13.28
N ASP A 222 9.45 3.00 13.81
CA ASP A 222 8.31 2.20 14.26
C ASP A 222 7.08 2.53 13.41
N PHE A 223 6.32 1.50 13.05
CA PHE A 223 5.13 1.62 12.21
C PHE A 223 3.90 1.06 12.90
N PRO A 224 2.76 1.77 12.85
CA PRO A 224 1.57 1.41 13.63
C PRO A 224 0.83 0.18 13.14
N GLY A 225 1.18 -0.38 11.97
CA GLY A 225 0.38 -1.45 11.37
C GLY A 225 -0.92 -0.95 10.79
N PHE A 226 -1.91 -1.79 10.81
CA PHE A 226 -3.29 -1.58 10.41
C PHE A 226 -3.62 -1.99 8.97
N ALA A 227 -4.72 -2.68 8.83
CA ALA A 227 -5.42 -2.93 7.57
C ALA A 227 -6.92 -2.83 7.80
N ALA A 228 -7.64 -2.27 6.83
CA ALA A 228 -9.08 -2.09 6.91
C ALA A 228 -9.74 -2.06 5.52
N LEU A 229 -11.03 -2.40 5.50
CA LEU A 229 -11.92 -2.16 4.37
C LEU A 229 -13.04 -1.21 4.80
N VAL A 230 -13.23 -0.14 4.04
CA VAL A 230 -14.28 0.87 4.25
C VAL A 230 -15.22 0.85 3.05
N GLY A 231 -16.50 0.72 3.33
CA GLY A 231 -17.57 0.72 2.33
C GLY A 231 -17.96 2.11 1.83
N PRO A 232 -18.71 2.20 0.74
CA PRO A 232 -19.12 3.48 0.11
C PRO A 232 -19.94 4.40 1.02
N ASP A 233 -20.58 3.85 2.04
CA ASP A 233 -21.30 4.58 3.08
C ASP A 233 -20.38 5.09 4.22
N GLY A 234 -19.08 4.77 4.13
CA GLY A 234 -18.09 5.05 5.15
C GLY A 234 -18.13 4.08 6.35
N ALA A 235 -18.86 2.97 6.27
CA ALA A 235 -18.80 1.93 7.30
C ALA A 235 -17.49 1.14 7.19
N VAL A 236 -16.84 0.86 8.32
CA VAL A 236 -15.71 -0.08 8.39
C VAL A 236 -16.28 -1.49 8.40
N THR A 237 -16.11 -2.22 7.31
CA THR A 237 -16.67 -3.55 7.14
C THR A 237 -15.76 -4.65 7.67
N ALA A 238 -14.43 -4.40 7.65
CA ALA A 238 -13.43 -5.31 8.19
C ALA A 238 -12.18 -4.50 8.61
N ARG A 239 -11.46 -4.96 9.65
CA ARG A 239 -10.18 -4.35 10.08
C ARG A 239 -9.36 -5.30 10.94
N LEU A 240 -8.05 -5.06 11.00
CA LEU A 240 -7.19 -5.67 12.02
C LEU A 240 -7.42 -5.02 13.39
N PRO A 241 -7.31 -5.80 14.49
CA PRO A 241 -7.68 -5.32 15.83
C PRO A 241 -6.59 -4.49 16.52
N ASP A 242 -5.33 -4.57 16.06
CA ASP A 242 -4.18 -3.96 16.71
C ASP A 242 -3.00 -3.73 15.75
N TRP A 243 -1.88 -3.23 16.29
CA TRP A 243 -0.64 -2.85 15.57
C TRP A 243 0.22 -4.02 15.08
N ARG A 244 -0.11 -5.24 15.43
CA ARG A 244 0.70 -6.40 15.09
C ARG A 244 0.63 -6.67 13.60
N ALA A 245 1.75 -7.20 13.07
CA ALA A 245 1.75 -7.68 11.70
C ALA A 245 0.69 -8.77 11.52
N GLY A 246 -0.01 -8.71 10.40
CA GLY A 246 -1.08 -9.65 10.06
C GLY A 246 -1.64 -9.39 8.68
N THR A 247 -2.59 -10.21 8.27
CA THR A 247 -3.32 -10.07 7.02
C THR A 247 -4.82 -10.00 7.28
N LEU A 248 -5.52 -9.22 6.46
CA LEU A 248 -6.96 -9.09 6.47
C LEU A 248 -7.53 -9.57 5.14
N ALA A 249 -8.29 -10.63 5.17
CA ALA A 249 -9.06 -11.07 4.01
C ALA A 249 -10.27 -10.13 3.82
N ALA A 250 -10.43 -9.57 2.63
CA ALA A 250 -11.46 -8.61 2.30
C ALA A 250 -12.16 -8.98 1.00
N ASP A 251 -13.49 -9.16 1.06
CA ASP A 251 -14.33 -9.38 -0.12
C ASP A 251 -15.00 -8.04 -0.47
N ILE A 252 -14.66 -7.50 -1.63
CA ILE A 252 -15.02 -6.14 -2.05
C ILE A 252 -16.06 -6.23 -3.16
N PRO A 253 -17.33 -5.92 -2.89
CA PRO A 253 -18.39 -5.91 -3.91
C PRO A 253 -18.17 -4.70 -4.84
N VAL A 254 -17.56 -4.92 -5.99
CA VAL A 254 -17.36 -3.91 -7.04
C VAL A 254 -18.20 -4.33 -8.23
N ASP A 255 -19.30 -3.65 -8.41
CA ASP A 255 -20.21 -3.78 -9.56
C ASP A 255 -19.96 -2.64 -10.58
#